data_6b1fda2634115a99e09aea031dedc571
#
_entry.id   6b1fda2634115a99e09aea031dedc571
#
_cell.length_a   1.000
_cell.length_b   1.000
_cell.length_c   1.000
_cell.angle_alpha   90.00
_cell.angle_beta   90.00
_cell.angle_gamma   90.00
#
_symmetry.space_group_name_H-M   'P 1'
#
loop_
_entity.id
_entity.type
_entity.pdbx_description
1 polymer ?
#
loop_
_entity_poly.entity_id
_entity_poly.type
_entity_poly.pdbx_seq_one_letter_code
_entity_poly.pdbx_strand_id
1 'polypeptide(L)'
;MDQAQNQENSSLPADRDIFERLLNGEIIPPSDPQAYRMIEASYDTKNLLMQMNNASDPKEIRDLLSQITGNQIDESVTVFTPLYINYGKHTKIGKNVFINFDCTFLDLGGITIEDGVLIAPKVSLLSEGHPISPNQRHSLVPKPIHIKKNVWIGANATILQGVTIGENSVVAAGSVVSNDVPDNVVVGGIPARIIKTIQ
;
A
#
# COMPACT_ATOMS: atom_id res chain seq x y z
N MET A 1 31.82 -27.44 -32.92
CA MET A 1 32.11 -26.92 -31.58
C MET A 1 30.83 -26.24 -31.06
N ASP A 2 29.97 -27.06 -30.48
CA ASP A 2 28.71 -26.63 -29.92
C ASP A 2 28.94 -26.01 -28.53
N GLN A 3 28.61 -24.74 -28.40
CA GLN A 3 28.42 -24.14 -27.06
C GLN A 3 26.93 -24.19 -26.73
N ALA A 4 26.54 -25.23 -26.02
CA ALA A 4 25.26 -25.30 -25.36
C ALA A 4 25.23 -24.23 -24.24
N GLN A 5 24.43 -23.18 -24.47
CA GLN A 5 24.09 -22.24 -23.40
C GLN A 5 23.16 -22.96 -22.41
N ASN A 6 23.69 -23.26 -21.24
CA ASN A 6 22.95 -23.66 -20.09
C ASN A 6 22.01 -22.49 -19.70
N GLN A 7 20.74 -22.59 -20.06
CA GLN A 7 19.67 -21.87 -19.38
C GLN A 7 19.51 -22.53 -18.02
N GLU A 8 20.06 -21.89 -17.00
CA GLU A 8 19.68 -22.17 -15.62
C GLU A 8 18.20 -21.88 -15.46
N ASN A 9 17.42 -22.94 -15.47
CA ASN A 9 16.02 -22.94 -15.13
C ASN A 9 15.95 -22.72 -13.60
N SER A 10 15.95 -21.45 -13.16
CA SER A 10 15.70 -21.12 -11.75
C SER A 10 14.24 -21.42 -11.45
N SER A 11 13.94 -22.66 -11.14
CA SER A 11 12.71 -23.02 -10.41
C SER A 11 12.76 -22.28 -9.09
N LEU A 12 12.03 -21.16 -9.00
CA LEU A 12 11.82 -20.46 -7.75
C LEU A 12 11.18 -21.43 -6.77
N PRO A 13 11.70 -21.55 -5.54
CA PRO A 13 11.24 -22.57 -4.62
C PRO A 13 9.77 -22.32 -4.25
N ALA A 14 8.91 -23.29 -4.59
CA ALA A 14 7.50 -23.34 -4.17
C ALA A 14 7.33 -23.36 -2.64
N ASP A 15 8.44 -23.39 -1.89
CA ASP A 15 8.49 -23.48 -0.43
C ASP A 15 8.40 -22.12 0.29
N ARG A 16 8.62 -20.98 -0.39
CA ARG A 16 8.50 -19.68 0.29
C ARG A 16 7.05 -19.26 0.42
N ASP A 17 6.74 -18.63 1.55
CA ASP A 17 5.41 -18.09 1.83
C ASP A 17 5.01 -17.03 0.79
N ILE A 18 3.75 -17.08 0.31
CA ILE A 18 3.27 -16.18 -0.74
C ILE A 18 3.35 -14.70 -0.31
N PHE A 19 3.13 -14.41 0.97
CA PHE A 19 3.18 -13.03 1.47
C PHE A 19 4.61 -12.49 1.50
N GLU A 20 5.61 -13.33 1.80
CA GLU A 20 7.03 -12.96 1.67
C GLU A 20 7.41 -12.72 0.21
N ARG A 21 6.92 -13.56 -0.70
CA ARG A 21 7.14 -13.41 -2.15
C ARG A 21 6.55 -12.10 -2.67
N LEU A 22 5.36 -11.73 -2.21
CA LEU A 22 4.71 -10.45 -2.54
C LEU A 22 5.54 -9.25 -2.07
N LEU A 23 6.03 -9.26 -0.82
CA LEU A 23 6.90 -8.19 -0.30
C LEU A 23 8.22 -8.09 -1.05
N ASN A 24 8.71 -9.19 -1.62
CA ASN A 24 9.90 -9.21 -2.45
C ASN A 24 9.63 -8.81 -3.92
N GLY A 25 8.40 -8.40 -4.25
CA GLY A 25 8.04 -7.92 -5.58
C GLY A 25 7.83 -9.02 -6.62
N GLU A 26 7.67 -10.27 -6.18
CA GLU A 26 7.45 -11.40 -7.09
C GLU A 26 6.04 -11.33 -7.70
N ILE A 27 5.96 -11.48 -9.02
CA ILE A 27 4.68 -11.54 -9.74
C ILE A 27 4.02 -12.89 -9.44
N ILE A 28 2.80 -12.87 -8.94
CA ILE A 28 2.05 -14.07 -8.59
C ILE A 28 1.06 -14.39 -9.72
N PRO A 29 1.27 -15.50 -10.45
CA PRO A 29 0.31 -15.95 -11.47
C PRO A 29 -0.94 -16.56 -10.82
N PRO A 30 -2.09 -16.57 -11.53
CA PRO A 30 -3.34 -17.16 -11.00
C PRO A 30 -3.24 -18.68 -10.74
N SER A 31 -2.27 -19.33 -11.38
CA SER A 31 -1.98 -20.76 -11.19
C SER A 31 -1.08 -21.07 -9.98
N ASP A 32 -0.64 -20.04 -9.24
CA ASP A 32 0.19 -20.25 -8.06
C ASP A 32 -0.56 -21.07 -7.01
N PRO A 33 0.04 -22.15 -6.48
CA PRO A 33 -0.64 -23.06 -5.55
C PRO A 33 -1.03 -22.40 -4.23
N GLN A 34 -0.45 -21.24 -3.89
CA GLN A 34 -0.78 -20.47 -2.68
C GLN A 34 -1.69 -19.27 -2.97
N ALA A 35 -2.09 -19.00 -4.22
CA ALA A 35 -2.84 -17.79 -4.58
C ALA A 35 -4.16 -17.63 -3.80
N TYR A 36 -4.84 -18.75 -3.45
CA TYR A 36 -6.07 -18.74 -2.67
C TYR A 36 -5.90 -18.10 -1.28
N ARG A 37 -4.69 -18.18 -0.69
CA ARG A 37 -4.40 -17.62 0.64
C ARG A 37 -4.52 -16.08 0.70
N MET A 38 -4.28 -15.39 -0.42
CA MET A 38 -4.49 -13.94 -0.49
C MET A 38 -5.97 -13.59 -0.31
N ILE A 39 -6.86 -14.38 -0.91
CA ILE A 39 -8.31 -14.18 -0.79
C ILE A 39 -8.79 -14.49 0.62
N GLU A 40 -8.35 -15.60 1.21
CA GLU A 40 -8.69 -15.99 2.59
C GLU A 40 -8.24 -14.89 3.58
N ALA A 41 -6.98 -14.44 3.48
CA ALA A 41 -6.44 -13.41 4.35
C ALA A 41 -7.19 -12.07 4.21
N SER A 42 -7.65 -11.72 3.00
CA SER A 42 -8.48 -10.53 2.78
C SER A 42 -9.85 -10.64 3.47
N TYR A 43 -10.47 -11.84 3.50
CA TYR A 43 -11.71 -12.05 4.23
C TYR A 43 -11.52 -12.03 5.74
N ASP A 44 -10.39 -12.55 6.25
CA ASP A 44 -10.05 -12.46 7.68
C ASP A 44 -9.86 -10.99 8.10
N THR A 45 -9.13 -10.22 7.31
CA THR A 45 -8.97 -8.78 7.52
C THR A 45 -10.31 -8.05 7.48
N LYS A 46 -11.20 -8.40 6.53
CA LYS A 46 -12.54 -7.82 6.44
C LYS A 46 -13.36 -8.01 7.71
N ASN A 47 -13.25 -9.14 8.40
CA ASN A 47 -13.96 -9.37 9.65
C ASN A 47 -13.54 -8.37 10.75
N LEU A 48 -12.25 -8.04 10.86
CA LEU A 48 -11.74 -7.03 11.78
C LEU A 48 -12.12 -5.61 11.33
N LEU A 49 -12.08 -5.34 10.02
CA LEU A 49 -12.49 -4.04 9.46
C LEU A 49 -13.96 -3.73 9.72
N MET A 50 -14.84 -4.73 9.67
CA MET A 50 -16.26 -4.53 10.00
C MET A 50 -16.45 -4.10 11.45
N GLN A 51 -15.67 -4.64 12.40
CA GLN A 51 -15.67 -4.22 13.78
C GLN A 51 -15.10 -2.79 13.92
N MET A 52 -13.91 -2.55 13.37
CA MET A 52 -13.23 -1.25 13.43
C MET A 52 -14.07 -0.11 12.82
N ASN A 53 -14.71 -0.35 11.68
CA ASN A 53 -15.50 0.66 10.99
C ASN A 53 -16.84 0.97 11.65
N ASN A 54 -17.29 0.15 12.61
CA ASN A 54 -18.45 0.40 13.46
C ASN A 54 -18.07 0.91 14.86
N ALA A 55 -16.79 0.93 15.22
CA ALA A 55 -16.32 1.44 16.48
C ALA A 55 -16.32 2.98 16.49
N SER A 56 -16.60 3.59 17.65
CA SER A 56 -16.58 5.04 17.86
C SER A 56 -15.51 5.51 18.86
N ASP A 57 -14.93 4.58 19.62
CA ASP A 57 -13.85 4.88 20.55
C ASP A 57 -12.50 4.87 19.82
N PRO A 58 -11.74 5.98 19.84
CA PRO A 58 -10.43 6.05 19.18
C PRO A 58 -9.43 4.99 19.66
N LYS A 59 -9.50 4.57 20.92
CA LYS A 59 -8.63 3.51 21.44
C LYS A 59 -9.01 2.16 20.84
N GLU A 60 -10.29 1.82 20.79
CA GLU A 60 -10.80 0.59 20.19
C GLU A 60 -10.42 0.50 18.70
N ILE A 61 -10.54 1.63 17.96
CA ILE A 61 -10.13 1.72 16.55
C ILE A 61 -8.64 1.39 16.40
N ARG A 62 -7.76 1.95 17.23
CA ARG A 62 -6.32 1.65 17.19
C ARG A 62 -5.99 0.21 17.59
N ASP A 63 -6.69 -0.33 18.58
CA ASP A 63 -6.50 -1.72 19.01
C ASP A 63 -6.87 -2.71 17.89
N LEU A 64 -7.98 -2.46 17.18
CA LEU A 64 -8.40 -3.25 16.03
C LEU A 64 -7.45 -3.06 14.84
N LEU A 65 -6.99 -1.84 14.58
CA LEU A 65 -5.99 -1.59 13.54
C LEU A 65 -4.66 -2.27 13.87
N SER A 66 -4.28 -2.35 15.15
CA SER A 66 -3.10 -3.12 15.59
C SER A 66 -3.25 -4.62 15.31
N GLN A 67 -4.43 -5.18 15.49
CA GLN A 67 -4.72 -6.58 15.13
C GLN A 67 -4.67 -6.78 13.61
N ILE A 68 -5.22 -5.85 12.84
CA ILE A 68 -5.21 -5.89 11.37
C ILE A 68 -3.78 -5.86 10.85
N THR A 69 -2.96 -4.91 11.31
CA THR A 69 -1.58 -4.75 10.82
C THR A 69 -0.59 -5.72 11.44
N GLY A 70 -0.93 -6.32 12.58
CA GLY A 70 0.00 -7.14 13.37
C GLY A 70 1.11 -6.34 14.06
N ASN A 71 0.99 -5.01 14.08
CA ASN A 71 1.93 -4.09 14.72
C ASN A 71 1.17 -3.19 15.70
N GLN A 72 1.81 -2.85 16.82
CA GLN A 72 1.24 -1.91 17.76
C GLN A 72 1.11 -0.53 17.09
N ILE A 73 -0.12 0.00 17.02
CA ILE A 73 -0.39 1.35 16.56
C ILE A 73 -0.19 2.33 17.70
N ASP A 74 0.62 3.36 17.47
CA ASP A 74 0.95 4.38 18.48
C ASP A 74 -0.30 5.20 18.87
N GLU A 75 -0.38 5.62 20.12
CA GLU A 75 -1.53 6.38 20.65
C GLU A 75 -1.74 7.74 19.96
N SER A 76 -0.69 8.29 19.35
CA SER A 76 -0.76 9.55 18.58
C SER A 76 -1.42 9.39 17.21
N VAL A 77 -1.67 8.17 16.74
CA VAL A 77 -2.34 7.91 15.46
C VAL A 77 -3.83 8.14 15.58
N THR A 78 -4.39 8.89 14.66
CA THR A 78 -5.82 9.14 14.55
C THR A 78 -6.37 8.57 13.25
N VAL A 79 -7.43 7.78 13.36
CA VAL A 79 -8.12 7.21 12.19
C VAL A 79 -9.60 7.56 12.26
N PHE A 80 -10.09 8.21 11.22
CA PHE A 80 -11.52 8.40 10.99
C PHE A 80 -12.04 7.31 10.06
N THR A 81 -12.91 6.47 10.59
CA THR A 81 -13.53 5.36 9.85
C THR A 81 -14.67 5.85 8.95
N PRO A 82 -15.01 5.14 7.84
CA PRO A 82 -14.43 3.86 7.47
C PRO A 82 -13.04 3.95 6.84
N LEU A 83 -12.23 2.92 7.09
CA LEU A 83 -10.96 2.65 6.42
C LEU A 83 -11.05 1.25 5.80
N TYR A 84 -10.55 1.08 4.58
CA TYR A 84 -10.53 -0.19 3.88
C TYR A 84 -9.11 -0.65 3.64
N ILE A 85 -8.79 -1.86 4.09
CA ILE A 85 -7.46 -2.47 3.93
C ILE A 85 -7.64 -3.88 3.37
N ASN A 86 -6.80 -4.26 2.40
CA ASN A 86 -6.90 -5.57 1.78
C ASN A 86 -6.39 -6.69 2.69
N TYR A 87 -5.12 -6.61 3.11
CA TYR A 87 -4.45 -7.63 3.92
C TYR A 87 -4.06 -7.15 5.32
N GLY A 88 -3.55 -5.95 5.43
CA GLY A 88 -3.16 -5.27 6.66
C GLY A 88 -1.75 -5.58 7.13
N LYS A 89 -1.31 -6.83 7.12
CA LYS A 89 -0.01 -7.23 7.69
C LYS A 89 1.20 -6.61 6.96
N HIS A 90 1.02 -6.11 5.75
CA HIS A 90 2.04 -5.41 5.00
C HIS A 90 1.94 -3.88 5.12
N THR A 91 1.06 -3.38 5.98
CA THR A 91 0.93 -1.95 6.28
C THR A 91 1.70 -1.60 7.55
N LYS A 92 2.58 -0.60 7.47
CA LYS A 92 3.32 -0.03 8.60
C LYS A 92 2.92 1.44 8.75
N ILE A 93 2.59 1.85 9.97
CA ILE A 93 2.13 3.21 10.29
C ILE A 93 2.99 3.77 11.42
N GLY A 94 3.58 4.94 11.17
CA GLY A 94 4.39 5.69 12.12
C GLY A 94 3.56 6.46 13.16
N LYS A 95 4.21 7.37 13.87
CA LYS A 95 3.61 8.20 14.91
C LYS A 95 3.00 9.48 14.33
N ASN A 96 2.03 10.07 15.04
CA ASN A 96 1.38 11.33 14.66
C ASN A 96 0.79 11.27 13.23
N VAL A 97 0.37 10.08 12.79
CA VAL A 97 -0.29 9.90 11.49
C VAL A 97 -1.78 10.15 11.63
N PHE A 98 -2.34 10.91 10.69
CA PHE A 98 -3.77 11.14 10.59
C PHE A 98 -4.32 10.51 9.30
N ILE A 99 -5.29 9.62 9.42
CA ILE A 99 -5.98 8.98 8.30
C ILE A 99 -7.45 9.37 8.35
N ASN A 100 -7.92 10.05 7.32
CA ASN A 100 -9.30 10.54 7.22
C ASN A 100 -10.24 9.49 6.62
N PHE A 101 -11.53 9.83 6.50
CA PHE A 101 -12.61 8.94 6.05
C PHE A 101 -12.41 8.34 4.66
N ASP A 102 -12.96 7.14 4.45
CA ASP A 102 -13.07 6.46 3.15
C ASP A 102 -11.74 6.18 2.44
N CYS A 103 -10.63 6.08 3.16
CA CYS A 103 -9.36 5.72 2.56
C CYS A 103 -9.30 4.22 2.23
N THR A 104 -8.55 3.88 1.17
CA THR A 104 -8.40 2.49 0.68
C THR A 104 -6.93 2.14 0.53
N PHE A 105 -6.49 1.06 1.19
CA PHE A 105 -5.13 0.54 1.13
C PHE A 105 -5.15 -0.87 0.53
N LEU A 106 -4.62 -1.02 -0.67
CA LEU A 106 -4.30 -2.33 -1.24
C LEU A 106 -2.82 -2.59 -0.93
N ASP A 107 -2.56 -3.41 0.06
CA ASP A 107 -1.26 -3.46 0.73
C ASP A 107 -0.46 -4.76 0.53
N LEU A 108 -0.87 -5.64 -0.38
CA LEU A 108 -0.14 -6.90 -0.62
C LEU A 108 1.32 -6.66 -1.07
N GLY A 109 1.60 -5.55 -1.77
CA GLY A 109 2.96 -5.16 -2.15
C GLY A 109 3.73 -4.38 -1.08
N GLY A 110 3.08 -4.06 0.05
CA GLY A 110 3.64 -3.29 1.15
C GLY A 110 3.33 -1.80 1.08
N ILE A 111 2.92 -1.23 2.22
CA ILE A 111 2.70 0.20 2.41
C ILE A 111 3.42 0.64 3.69
N THR A 112 4.32 1.60 3.56
CA THR A 112 4.98 2.23 4.70
C THR A 112 4.58 3.69 4.79
N ILE A 113 4.01 4.09 5.92
CA ILE A 113 3.60 5.46 6.24
C ILE A 113 4.45 5.91 7.42
N GLU A 114 5.33 6.88 7.21
CA GLU A 114 6.21 7.40 8.25
C GLU A 114 5.50 8.42 9.16
N ASP A 115 6.25 8.98 10.12
CA ASP A 115 5.72 9.86 11.14
C ASP A 115 5.17 11.18 10.57
N GLY A 116 4.11 11.71 11.19
CA GLY A 116 3.57 13.02 10.88
C GLY A 116 2.79 13.12 9.56
N VAL A 117 2.51 12.01 8.90
CA VAL A 117 1.80 11.99 7.62
C VAL A 117 0.32 12.32 7.82
N LEU A 118 -0.20 13.19 6.93
CA LEU A 118 -1.62 13.55 6.88
C LEU A 118 -2.26 12.97 5.61
N ILE A 119 -3.24 12.09 5.78
CA ILE A 119 -4.00 11.47 4.68
C ILE A 119 -5.43 12.00 4.71
N ALA A 120 -5.79 12.76 3.69
CA ALA A 120 -7.13 13.35 3.53
C ALA A 120 -8.18 12.30 3.09
N PRO A 121 -9.49 12.63 3.09
CA PRO A 121 -10.53 11.67 2.75
C PRO A 121 -10.39 11.07 1.35
N LYS A 122 -10.79 9.80 1.22
CA LYS A 122 -10.87 9.06 -0.04
C LYS A 122 -9.53 8.90 -0.76
N VAL A 123 -8.43 8.91 -0.04
CA VAL A 123 -7.12 8.59 -0.60
C VAL A 123 -7.02 7.09 -0.85
N SER A 124 -6.47 6.73 -2.03
CA SER A 124 -6.18 5.34 -2.38
C SER A 124 -4.66 5.11 -2.45
N LEU A 125 -4.16 4.18 -1.67
CA LEU A 125 -2.78 3.68 -1.73
C LEU A 125 -2.82 2.27 -2.31
N LEU A 126 -2.33 2.09 -3.54
CA LEU A 126 -2.50 0.85 -4.31
C LEU A 126 -1.12 0.24 -4.59
N SER A 127 -0.62 -0.61 -3.68
CA SER A 127 0.71 -1.23 -3.81
C SER A 127 0.74 -2.45 -4.71
N GLU A 128 -0.39 -2.80 -5.32
CA GLU A 128 -0.52 -3.90 -6.25
C GLU A 128 -1.36 -3.53 -7.47
N GLY A 129 -1.18 -4.29 -8.54
CA GLY A 129 -1.91 -4.14 -9.78
C GLY A 129 -1.78 -5.37 -10.66
N HIS A 130 -2.06 -5.21 -11.94
CA HIS A 130 -2.06 -6.29 -12.92
C HIS A 130 -1.19 -5.95 -14.12
N PRO A 131 -0.56 -6.95 -14.79
CA PRO A 131 0.15 -6.71 -16.05
C PRO A 131 -0.78 -6.13 -17.13
N ILE A 132 -0.22 -5.25 -17.97
CA ILE A 132 -0.95 -4.68 -19.12
C ILE A 132 -1.24 -5.75 -20.17
N SER A 133 -0.36 -6.74 -20.31
CA SER A 133 -0.53 -7.85 -21.27
C SER A 133 -1.81 -8.65 -20.97
N PRO A 134 -2.72 -8.81 -21.93
CA PRO A 134 -3.96 -9.56 -21.73
C PRO A 134 -3.72 -11.01 -21.26
N ASN A 135 -2.67 -11.65 -21.76
CA ASN A 135 -2.36 -13.05 -21.45
C ASN A 135 -1.87 -13.25 -20.00
N GLN A 136 -1.43 -12.18 -19.34
CA GLN A 136 -0.91 -12.20 -17.97
C GLN A 136 -1.78 -11.37 -17.01
N ARG A 137 -2.90 -10.83 -17.46
CA ARG A 137 -3.71 -9.85 -16.72
C ARG A 137 -4.21 -10.34 -15.37
N HIS A 138 -4.39 -11.64 -15.22
CA HIS A 138 -4.83 -12.25 -13.95
C HIS A 138 -3.70 -12.48 -12.94
N SER A 139 -2.44 -12.21 -13.32
CA SER A 139 -1.32 -12.20 -12.38
C SER A 139 -1.37 -10.94 -11.52
N LEU A 140 -0.87 -11.02 -10.28
CA LEU A 140 -0.71 -9.89 -9.38
C LEU A 140 0.72 -9.35 -9.47
N VAL A 141 0.87 -8.04 -9.62
CA VAL A 141 2.17 -7.34 -9.64
C VAL A 141 2.26 -6.46 -8.41
N PRO A 142 2.97 -6.88 -7.36
CA PRO A 142 3.16 -6.05 -6.17
C PRO A 142 4.37 -5.14 -6.32
N LYS A 143 4.26 -3.89 -5.82
CA LYS A 143 5.39 -2.96 -5.65
C LYS A 143 5.10 -2.08 -4.45
N PRO A 144 6.04 -1.90 -3.51
CA PRO A 144 5.80 -1.18 -2.28
C PRO A 144 5.51 0.31 -2.51
N ILE A 145 4.70 0.88 -1.63
CA ILE A 145 4.50 2.33 -1.51
C ILE A 145 5.21 2.80 -0.24
N HIS A 146 5.93 3.92 -0.34
CA HIS A 146 6.58 4.55 0.79
C HIS A 146 6.20 6.02 0.89
N ILE A 147 5.49 6.38 1.96
CA ILE A 147 5.13 7.76 2.28
C ILE A 147 6.05 8.23 3.38
N LYS A 148 6.98 9.14 3.05
CA LYS A 148 7.97 9.65 3.99
C LYS A 148 7.37 10.66 4.98
N LYS A 149 8.18 11.11 5.95
CA LYS A 149 7.77 11.98 7.05
C LYS A 149 7.10 13.26 6.57
N ASN A 150 6.11 13.71 7.36
CA ASN A 150 5.41 14.99 7.18
C ASN A 150 4.75 15.19 5.80
N VAL A 151 4.51 14.13 5.05
CA VAL A 151 3.79 14.21 3.77
C VAL A 151 2.32 14.53 4.03
N TRP A 152 1.76 15.39 3.19
CA TRP A 152 0.31 15.62 3.13
C TRP A 152 -0.26 15.14 1.80
N ILE A 153 -1.19 14.17 1.88
CA ILE A 153 -1.89 13.64 0.71
C ILE A 153 -3.30 14.22 0.69
N GLY A 154 -3.60 15.03 -0.33
CA GLY A 154 -4.90 15.69 -0.53
C GLY A 154 -6.02 14.72 -0.89
N ALA A 155 -7.27 15.13 -0.66
CA ALA A 155 -8.46 14.31 -0.84
C ALA A 155 -8.60 13.74 -2.26
N ASN A 156 -9.10 12.51 -2.37
CA ASN A 156 -9.26 11.76 -3.63
C ASN A 156 -7.97 11.54 -4.42
N ALA A 157 -6.78 11.72 -3.82
CA ALA A 157 -5.54 11.36 -4.49
C ALA A 157 -5.38 9.84 -4.56
N THR A 158 -4.75 9.37 -5.63
CA THR A 158 -4.41 7.96 -5.84
C THR A 158 -2.90 7.83 -5.98
N ILE A 159 -2.28 7.02 -5.13
CA ILE A 159 -0.85 6.69 -5.19
C ILE A 159 -0.73 5.28 -5.76
N LEU A 160 -0.03 5.16 -6.89
CA LEU A 160 0.13 3.87 -7.57
C LEU A 160 1.32 3.09 -7.02
N GLN A 161 1.34 1.82 -7.35
CA GLN A 161 2.34 0.86 -6.92
C GLN A 161 3.78 1.30 -7.26
N GLY A 162 4.69 1.09 -6.32
CA GLY A 162 6.11 1.38 -6.46
C GLY A 162 6.50 2.84 -6.22
N VAL A 163 5.55 3.70 -5.81
CA VAL A 163 5.80 5.13 -5.62
C VAL A 163 6.33 5.42 -4.22
N THR A 164 7.39 6.23 -4.17
CA THR A 164 7.86 6.90 -2.96
C THR A 164 7.46 8.37 -2.98
N ILE A 165 6.77 8.85 -1.94
CA ILE A 165 6.51 10.28 -1.73
C ILE A 165 7.55 10.84 -0.78
N GLY A 166 8.33 11.82 -1.25
CA GLY A 166 9.42 12.46 -0.53
C GLY A 166 8.97 13.25 0.69
N GLU A 167 9.88 13.42 1.66
CA GLU A 167 9.64 14.09 2.93
C GLU A 167 9.12 15.52 2.73
N ASN A 168 8.18 15.96 3.60
CA ASN A 168 7.53 17.28 3.58
C ASN A 168 6.74 17.60 2.30
N SER A 169 6.59 16.66 1.38
CA SER A 169 5.91 16.92 0.11
C SER A 169 4.39 16.88 0.25
N VAL A 170 3.73 17.55 -0.67
CA VAL A 170 2.27 17.65 -0.73
C VAL A 170 1.78 17.07 -2.05
N VAL A 171 0.83 16.16 -1.98
CA VAL A 171 0.06 15.70 -3.14
C VAL A 171 -1.27 16.45 -3.16
N ALA A 172 -1.50 17.24 -4.22
CA ALA A 172 -2.74 17.99 -4.37
C ALA A 172 -3.96 17.06 -4.51
N ALA A 173 -5.12 17.54 -4.08
CA ALA A 173 -6.36 16.77 -4.15
C ALA A 173 -6.68 16.32 -5.59
N GLY A 174 -7.24 15.10 -5.73
CA GLY A 174 -7.62 14.52 -7.01
C GLY A 174 -6.46 14.08 -7.91
N SER A 175 -5.24 14.07 -7.42
CA SER A 175 -4.06 13.72 -8.22
C SER A 175 -3.90 12.21 -8.35
N VAL A 176 -3.30 11.77 -9.48
CA VAL A 176 -2.83 10.38 -9.66
C VAL A 176 -1.31 10.38 -9.74
N VAL A 177 -0.66 9.86 -8.72
CA VAL A 177 0.80 9.80 -8.60
C VAL A 177 1.29 8.44 -9.09
N SER A 178 2.03 8.45 -10.20
CA SER A 178 2.54 7.25 -10.88
C SER A 178 4.07 7.16 -10.89
N ASN A 179 4.76 8.14 -10.34
CA ASN A 179 6.21 8.20 -10.25
C ASN A 179 6.61 8.77 -8.89
N ASP A 180 7.83 8.51 -8.46
CA ASP A 180 8.38 9.05 -7.23
C ASP A 180 8.29 10.58 -7.19
N VAL A 181 8.02 11.09 -5.99
CA VAL A 181 7.93 12.50 -5.68
C VAL A 181 9.16 12.89 -4.84
N PRO A 182 9.96 13.88 -5.28
CA PRO A 182 11.08 14.37 -4.48
C PRO A 182 10.62 14.95 -3.14
N ASP A 183 11.57 15.16 -2.23
CA ASP A 183 11.32 15.85 -0.97
C ASP A 183 10.98 17.34 -1.22
N ASN A 184 10.19 17.95 -0.33
CA ASN A 184 9.89 19.38 -0.28
C ASN A 184 9.27 19.95 -1.58
N VAL A 185 8.34 19.23 -2.20
CA VAL A 185 7.61 19.69 -3.39
C VAL A 185 6.09 19.54 -3.23
N VAL A 186 5.38 20.33 -4.03
CA VAL A 186 3.94 20.13 -4.28
C VAL A 186 3.78 19.50 -5.65
N VAL A 187 3.07 18.35 -5.71
CA VAL A 187 2.71 17.71 -6.97
C VAL A 187 1.20 17.71 -7.17
N GLY A 188 0.75 17.71 -8.42
CA GLY A 188 -0.69 17.67 -8.74
C GLY A 188 -0.98 17.28 -10.19
N GLY A 189 -2.22 16.88 -10.44
CA GLY A 189 -2.71 16.50 -11.77
C GLY A 189 -2.78 14.99 -12.03
N ILE A 190 -3.18 14.63 -13.26
CA ILE A 190 -3.33 13.24 -13.76
C ILE A 190 -2.63 13.16 -15.12
N PRO A 191 -1.43 12.54 -15.19
CA PRO A 191 -0.58 12.13 -14.08
C PRO A 191 0.00 13.34 -13.32
N ALA A 192 0.32 13.14 -12.02
CA ALA A 192 0.87 14.20 -11.18
C ALA A 192 2.23 14.71 -11.68
N ARG A 193 2.43 16.03 -11.58
CA ARG A 193 3.68 16.73 -11.92
C ARG A 193 4.02 17.72 -10.83
N ILE A 194 5.29 18.06 -10.70
CA ILE A 194 5.73 19.09 -9.75
C ILE A 194 5.11 20.44 -10.13
N ILE A 195 4.43 21.06 -9.17
CA ILE A 195 3.80 22.38 -9.31
C ILE A 195 4.74 23.45 -8.76
N LYS A 196 5.36 23.18 -7.60
CA LYS A 196 6.31 24.10 -6.95
C LYS A 196 7.15 23.37 -5.91
N THR A 197 8.26 24.00 -5.54
CA THR A 197 9.10 23.62 -4.38
C THR A 197 8.57 24.31 -3.11
N ILE A 198 8.66 23.61 -1.97
CA ILE A 198 8.37 24.13 -0.63
C ILE A 198 9.68 24.65 -0.06
N GLN A 199 9.69 25.89 0.44
CA GLN A 199 10.86 26.50 1.10
C GLN A 199 10.83 26.22 2.60
#